data_9fe8e546f95fa1423f8dcf417e9a5ce0
#
_entry.id   9fe8e546f95fa1423f8dcf417e9a5ce0
#
_cell.length_a   1.000
_cell.length_b   1.000
_cell.length_c   1.000
_cell.angle_alpha   90.00
_cell.angle_beta   90.00
_cell.angle_gamma   90.00
#
_symmetry.space_group_name_H-M   'P 1'
#
loop_
_entity.id
_entity.type
_entity.pdbx_description
1 polymer ?
#
loop_
_entity_poly.entity_id
_entity_poly.type
_entity_poly.pdbx_seq_one_letter_code
_entity_poly.pdbx_strand_id
1 'polypeptide(L)'
;AVHYFSRSRNRIWKKGETSGHVQCLKAMHFDCDLDAVLVRVEQEGVACHTGRPACFFNTSEGEVDDPGSVGPWIQDGVLRRVFDVIKSRKDALESGREDSESYVQSLMRFGKNKILKKLDEETAEVVAATVKGEASEITTEVADLWFHLLVLLGSEGIHPEAVFSELERRFGKSGIREKRERANP
;
A
#
# COMPACT_ATOMS: atom_id res chain seq x y z
N ALA A 1 -21.02 -4.42 10.01
CA ALA A 1 -21.28 -3.16 9.29
C ALA A 1 -21.21 -1.97 10.25
N VAL A 2 -20.72 -0.85 9.78
CA VAL A 2 -20.62 0.38 10.58
C VAL A 2 -22.00 1.05 10.67
N HIS A 3 -22.31 1.56 11.85
CA HIS A 3 -23.53 2.32 12.13
C HIS A 3 -23.14 3.74 12.57
N TYR A 4 -23.87 4.72 12.08
CA TYR A 4 -23.68 6.14 12.41
C TYR A 4 -24.92 6.72 13.05
N PHE A 5 -24.74 7.68 13.94
CA PHE A 5 -25.86 8.47 14.44
C PHE A 5 -26.17 9.60 13.43
N SER A 6 -27.36 9.56 12.87
CA SER A 6 -27.85 10.63 11.98
C SER A 6 -28.51 11.73 12.81
N ARG A 7 -27.88 12.89 12.88
CA ARG A 7 -28.46 14.06 13.57
C ARG A 7 -29.75 14.54 12.93
N SER A 8 -29.87 14.52 11.61
CA SER A 8 -31.08 14.94 10.90
C SER A 8 -32.26 13.98 11.09
N ARG A 9 -31.99 12.68 11.27
CA ARG A 9 -33.01 11.64 11.48
C ARG A 9 -33.18 11.27 12.94
N ASN A 10 -32.33 11.80 13.83
CA ASN A 10 -32.25 11.52 15.24
C ASN A 10 -32.25 10.02 15.59
N ARG A 11 -31.54 9.23 14.83
CA ARG A 11 -31.44 7.78 15.03
C ARG A 11 -30.11 7.22 14.54
N ILE A 12 -29.75 6.05 15.08
CA ILE A 12 -28.65 5.24 14.53
C ILE A 12 -29.13 4.59 13.23
N TRP A 13 -28.28 4.59 12.22
CA TRP A 13 -28.55 3.95 10.94
C TRP A 13 -27.31 3.19 10.43
N LYS A 14 -27.53 2.10 9.73
CA LYS A 14 -26.47 1.31 9.12
C LYS A 14 -25.98 1.98 7.84
N LYS A 15 -24.67 2.16 7.70
CA LYS A 15 -24.10 2.68 6.45
C LYS A 15 -24.42 1.70 5.30
N GLY A 16 -25.01 2.23 4.24
CA GLY A 16 -25.41 1.44 3.07
C GLY A 16 -26.79 0.78 3.19
N GLU A 17 -27.58 1.05 4.25
CA GLU A 17 -28.92 0.47 4.43
C GLU A 17 -29.84 0.65 3.22
N THR A 18 -29.73 1.79 2.52
CA THR A 18 -30.54 2.12 1.35
C THR A 18 -29.80 1.96 0.04
N SER A 19 -28.50 2.29 0.01
CA SER A 19 -27.69 2.31 -1.23
C SER A 19 -26.98 1.00 -1.54
N GLY A 20 -26.92 0.05 -0.60
CA GLY A 20 -26.09 -1.15 -0.70
C GLY A 20 -24.59 -0.91 -0.49
N HIS A 21 -24.14 0.35 -0.40
CA HIS A 21 -22.74 0.70 -0.21
C HIS A 21 -22.35 0.58 1.28
N VAL A 22 -22.11 -0.64 1.73
CA VAL A 22 -21.85 -0.97 3.13
C VAL A 22 -20.39 -0.79 3.52
N GLN A 23 -20.16 -0.66 4.82
CA GLN A 23 -18.83 -0.60 5.43
C GLN A 23 -18.64 -1.75 6.40
N CYS A 24 -17.66 -2.61 6.14
CA CYS A 24 -17.28 -3.68 7.06
C CYS A 24 -16.14 -3.19 7.96
N LEU A 25 -16.40 -3.14 9.28
CA LEU A 25 -15.42 -2.70 10.27
C LEU A 25 -14.22 -3.66 10.29
N LYS A 26 -13.01 -3.15 10.14
CA LYS A 26 -11.75 -3.89 10.28
C LYS A 26 -10.99 -3.51 11.55
N ALA A 27 -10.95 -2.22 11.90
CA ALA A 27 -10.31 -1.73 13.12
C ALA A 27 -10.94 -0.43 13.60
N MET A 28 -10.76 -0.14 14.88
CA MET A 28 -11.17 1.11 15.51
C MET A 28 -10.00 1.60 16.38
N HIS A 29 -9.68 2.88 16.25
CA HIS A 29 -8.63 3.53 17.03
C HIS A 29 -9.21 4.80 17.64
N PHE A 30 -8.71 5.15 18.79
CA PHE A 30 -9.02 6.41 19.48
C PHE A 30 -7.78 7.29 19.40
N ASP A 31 -7.98 8.59 19.38
CA ASP A 31 -6.87 9.55 19.46
C ASP A 31 -6.32 9.68 20.89
N CYS A 32 -5.37 10.60 21.08
CA CYS A 32 -4.61 10.67 22.34
C CYS A 32 -5.41 11.15 23.55
N ASP A 33 -6.50 11.87 23.36
CA ASP A 33 -7.40 12.38 24.41
C ASP A 33 -8.79 11.73 24.38
N LEU A 34 -9.00 10.74 23.52
CA LEU A 34 -10.19 9.90 23.41
C LEU A 34 -11.45 10.66 22.95
N ASP A 35 -11.31 11.80 22.29
CA ASP A 35 -12.44 12.58 21.78
C ASP A 35 -12.73 12.34 20.29
N ALA A 36 -11.83 11.69 19.54
CA ALA A 36 -12.04 11.28 18.16
C ALA A 36 -11.87 9.77 17.95
N VAL A 37 -12.58 9.24 16.97
CA VAL A 37 -12.54 7.81 16.63
C VAL A 37 -12.20 7.65 15.15
N LEU A 38 -11.06 6.98 14.86
CA LEU A 38 -10.71 6.55 13.54
C LEU A 38 -11.23 5.14 13.29
N VAL A 39 -12.06 4.99 12.28
CA VAL A 39 -12.66 3.70 11.90
C VAL A 39 -12.06 3.23 10.58
N ARG A 40 -11.34 2.11 10.60
CA ARG A 40 -10.87 1.45 9.38
C ARG A 40 -11.92 0.48 8.88
N VAL A 41 -12.28 0.60 7.62
CA VAL A 41 -13.37 -0.19 7.03
C VAL A 41 -12.95 -0.77 5.68
N GLU A 42 -13.55 -1.89 5.34
CA GLU A 42 -13.63 -2.36 3.95
C GLU A 42 -14.93 -1.79 3.37
N GLN A 43 -14.80 -1.00 2.31
CA GLN A 43 -15.91 -0.32 1.67
C GLN A 43 -16.40 -1.14 0.47
N GLU A 44 -17.67 -1.49 0.46
CA GLU A 44 -18.35 -1.99 -0.74
C GLU A 44 -19.03 -0.82 -1.47
N GLY A 45 -18.69 -0.65 -2.75
CA GLY A 45 -19.18 0.47 -3.54
C GLY A 45 -18.54 1.80 -3.14
N VAL A 46 -19.26 2.90 -3.31
CA VAL A 46 -18.75 4.26 -3.06
C VAL A 46 -19.07 4.75 -1.64
N ALA A 47 -18.13 5.46 -1.02
CA ALA A 47 -18.32 6.03 0.31
C ALA A 47 -19.10 7.36 0.27
N CYS A 48 -18.87 8.17 -0.75
CA CYS A 48 -19.48 9.49 -0.89
C CYS A 48 -20.86 9.42 -1.56
N HIS A 49 -21.78 10.29 -1.12
CA HIS A 49 -23.10 10.45 -1.74
C HIS A 49 -23.05 11.03 -3.17
N THR A 50 -21.91 11.62 -3.56
CA THR A 50 -21.66 12.13 -4.91
C THR A 50 -21.22 11.05 -5.90
N GLY A 51 -21.14 9.79 -5.46
CA GLY A 51 -20.65 8.68 -6.28
C GLY A 51 -19.13 8.52 -6.29
N ARG A 52 -18.39 9.27 -5.48
CA ARG A 52 -16.94 9.19 -5.36
C ARG A 52 -16.50 8.17 -4.30
N PRO A 53 -15.32 7.55 -4.44
CA PRO A 53 -14.80 6.56 -3.48
C PRO A 53 -14.64 7.11 -2.06
N ALA A 54 -14.30 8.40 -1.91
CA ALA A 54 -14.15 9.09 -0.63
C ALA A 54 -14.83 10.45 -0.63
N CYS A 55 -15.05 11.02 0.56
CA CYS A 55 -15.59 12.38 0.71
C CYS A 55 -14.51 13.47 0.67
N PHE A 56 -13.23 13.10 0.80
CA PHE A 56 -12.10 14.02 0.86
C PHE A 56 -11.45 14.18 -0.51
N PHE A 57 -12.05 14.96 -1.38
CA PHE A 57 -11.58 15.20 -2.75
C PHE A 57 -11.40 16.70 -3.06
N ASN A 58 -11.71 17.58 -2.10
CA ASN A 58 -11.44 19.01 -2.22
C ASN A 58 -10.08 19.32 -1.58
N THR A 59 -9.26 20.09 -2.26
CA THR A 59 -8.03 20.68 -1.75
C THR A 59 -8.20 22.15 -1.46
N SER A 60 -7.21 22.78 -0.83
CA SER A 60 -7.17 24.23 -0.66
C SER A 60 -7.10 25.01 -2.00
N GLU A 61 -6.75 24.32 -3.08
CA GLU A 61 -6.59 24.87 -4.42
C GLU A 61 -7.80 24.61 -5.32
N GLY A 62 -8.76 23.81 -4.88
CA GLY A 62 -9.97 23.46 -5.61
C GLY A 62 -10.34 21.98 -5.57
N GLU A 63 -11.28 21.59 -6.42
CA GLU A 63 -11.73 20.21 -6.54
C GLU A 63 -10.72 19.37 -7.34
N VAL A 64 -10.41 18.17 -6.89
CA VAL A 64 -9.54 17.21 -7.58
C VAL A 64 -10.40 16.19 -8.31
N ASP A 65 -10.29 16.13 -9.63
CA ASP A 65 -11.05 15.17 -10.45
C ASP A 65 -10.63 13.72 -10.25
N ASP A 66 -9.38 13.45 -9.82
CA ASP A 66 -8.89 12.12 -9.54
C ASP A 66 -8.97 11.80 -8.03
N PRO A 67 -9.91 10.93 -7.60
CA PRO A 67 -9.99 10.48 -6.22
C PRO A 67 -8.77 9.66 -5.76
N GLY A 68 -7.86 9.32 -6.68
CA GLY A 68 -6.58 8.67 -6.38
C GLY A 68 -5.50 9.63 -5.87
N SER A 69 -5.68 10.95 -6.02
CA SER A 69 -4.67 11.96 -5.66
C SER A 69 -4.83 12.55 -4.25
N VAL A 70 -5.75 12.05 -3.44
CA VAL A 70 -6.11 12.63 -2.14
C VAL A 70 -5.21 12.10 -1.02
N GLY A 71 -4.12 12.82 -0.75
CA GLY A 71 -3.41 12.83 0.53
C GLY A 71 -2.39 11.72 0.81
N PRO A 72 -1.53 11.90 1.82
CA PRO A 72 -0.44 10.99 2.16
C PRO A 72 -0.87 9.57 2.56
N TRP A 73 -2.09 9.34 2.99
CA TRP A 73 -2.66 8.01 3.28
C TRP A 73 -2.80 7.09 2.07
N ILE A 74 -2.78 7.65 0.85
CA ILE A 74 -2.92 6.87 -0.39
C ILE A 74 -1.56 6.39 -0.87
N GLN A 75 -0.47 7.02 -0.46
CA GLN A 75 0.88 6.56 -0.80
C GLN A 75 1.19 5.19 -0.18
N ASP A 76 0.75 4.95 1.07
CA ASP A 76 0.78 3.60 1.66
C ASP A 76 -0.08 2.61 0.88
N GLY A 77 -1.17 3.10 0.28
CA GLY A 77 -2.06 2.32 -0.58
C GLY A 77 -1.44 1.89 -1.92
N VAL A 78 -0.47 2.61 -2.51
CA VAL A 78 0.12 2.24 -3.82
C VAL A 78 0.94 0.98 -3.72
N LEU A 79 1.89 0.89 -2.79
CA LEU A 79 2.73 -0.29 -2.60
C LEU A 79 1.87 -1.52 -2.25
N ARG A 80 0.86 -1.34 -1.43
CA ARG A 80 -0.09 -2.40 -1.10
C ARG A 80 -0.87 -2.88 -2.33
N ARG A 81 -1.41 -1.97 -3.13
CA ARG A 81 -2.14 -2.33 -4.36
C ARG A 81 -1.24 -3.06 -5.35
N VAL A 82 0.01 -2.61 -5.53
CA VAL A 82 0.99 -3.31 -6.38
C VAL A 82 1.25 -4.71 -5.83
N PHE A 83 1.44 -4.85 -4.51
CA PHE A 83 1.64 -6.15 -3.89
C PHE A 83 0.41 -7.08 -4.02
N ASP A 84 -0.80 -6.56 -3.87
CA ASP A 84 -2.03 -7.33 -4.05
C ASP A 84 -2.14 -7.86 -5.49
N VAL A 85 -1.74 -7.08 -6.50
CA VAL A 85 -1.64 -7.53 -7.89
C VAL A 85 -0.59 -8.62 -8.03
N ILE A 86 0.62 -8.43 -7.47
CA ILE A 86 1.69 -9.43 -7.49
C ILE A 86 1.21 -10.74 -6.86
N LYS A 87 0.58 -10.66 -5.70
CA LYS A 87 0.01 -11.83 -5.00
C LYS A 87 -1.06 -12.52 -5.85
N SER A 88 -1.98 -11.77 -6.44
CA SER A 88 -3.01 -12.31 -7.31
C SER A 88 -2.42 -13.07 -8.52
N ARG A 89 -1.33 -12.55 -9.11
CA ARG A 89 -0.63 -13.19 -10.23
C ARG A 89 0.09 -14.47 -9.79
N LYS A 90 0.67 -14.49 -8.59
CA LYS A 90 1.25 -15.69 -7.99
C LYS A 90 0.18 -16.75 -7.74
N ASP A 91 -0.91 -16.40 -7.05
CA ASP A 91 -2.01 -17.32 -6.73
C ASP A 91 -2.64 -17.91 -8.02
N ALA A 92 -2.73 -17.12 -9.09
CA ALA A 92 -3.18 -17.57 -10.39
C ALA A 92 -2.21 -18.60 -11.00
N LEU A 93 -0.90 -18.35 -10.95
CA LEU A 93 0.12 -19.28 -11.43
C LEU A 93 0.09 -20.60 -10.65
N GLU A 94 0.02 -20.55 -9.32
CA GLU A 94 -0.03 -21.75 -8.45
C GLU A 94 -1.32 -22.56 -8.68
N SER A 95 -2.41 -21.92 -9.10
CA SER A 95 -3.66 -22.60 -9.48
C SER A 95 -3.73 -23.02 -10.95
N GLY A 96 -2.61 -22.98 -11.68
CA GLY A 96 -2.51 -23.42 -13.07
C GLY A 96 -3.11 -22.42 -14.09
N ARG A 97 -3.45 -21.20 -13.68
CA ARG A 97 -3.90 -20.12 -14.56
C ARG A 97 -2.70 -19.31 -15.04
N GLU A 98 -2.12 -19.77 -16.12
CA GLU A 98 -0.97 -19.11 -16.72
C GLU A 98 -1.39 -17.94 -17.61
N ASP A 99 -0.65 -16.83 -17.49
CA ASP A 99 -0.75 -15.66 -18.34
C ASP A 99 0.64 -15.39 -18.93
N SER A 100 0.78 -15.64 -20.22
CA SER A 100 2.06 -15.49 -20.94
C SER A 100 2.53 -14.04 -21.03
N GLU A 101 1.63 -13.07 -20.86
CA GLU A 101 1.93 -11.65 -20.87
C GLU A 101 2.25 -11.10 -19.46
N SER A 102 2.06 -11.92 -18.42
CA SER A 102 2.34 -11.52 -17.05
C SER A 102 3.83 -11.56 -16.72
N TYR A 103 4.45 -10.38 -16.63
CA TYR A 103 5.84 -10.24 -16.20
C TYR A 103 6.10 -10.85 -14.80
N VAL A 104 5.17 -10.63 -13.85
CA VAL A 104 5.26 -11.21 -12.50
C VAL A 104 5.30 -12.74 -12.55
N GLN A 105 4.39 -13.36 -13.33
CA GLN A 105 4.39 -14.82 -13.47
C GLN A 105 5.65 -15.32 -14.16
N SER A 106 6.18 -14.58 -15.13
CA SER A 106 7.44 -14.90 -15.78
C SER A 106 8.58 -14.93 -14.75
N LEU A 107 8.74 -13.90 -13.92
CA LEU A 107 9.77 -13.86 -12.87
C LEU A 107 9.61 -15.03 -11.88
N MET A 108 8.40 -15.32 -11.45
CA MET A 108 8.14 -16.41 -10.49
C MET A 108 8.43 -17.80 -11.10
N ARG A 109 8.13 -18.03 -12.37
CA ARG A 109 8.48 -19.27 -13.08
C ARG A 109 9.99 -19.49 -13.21
N PHE A 110 10.74 -18.43 -13.51
CA PHE A 110 12.20 -18.49 -13.53
C PHE A 110 12.83 -18.63 -12.16
N GLY A 111 12.04 -18.39 -11.11
CA GLY A 111 12.41 -18.62 -9.72
C GLY A 111 13.28 -17.57 -9.09
N LYS A 112 13.65 -17.82 -7.84
CA LYS A 112 14.33 -16.88 -6.94
C LYS A 112 15.60 -16.25 -7.55
N ASN A 113 16.42 -17.03 -8.24
CA ASN A 113 17.66 -16.52 -8.81
C ASN A 113 17.43 -15.43 -9.86
N LYS A 114 16.34 -15.53 -10.64
CA LYS A 114 15.97 -14.48 -11.61
C LYS A 114 15.51 -13.21 -10.92
N ILE A 115 14.73 -13.34 -9.83
CA ILE A 115 14.29 -12.21 -9.03
C ILE A 115 15.47 -11.50 -8.39
N LEU A 116 16.41 -12.24 -7.79
CA LEU A 116 17.62 -11.66 -7.19
C LEU A 116 18.50 -10.97 -8.23
N LYS A 117 18.66 -11.57 -9.42
CA LYS A 117 19.40 -10.92 -10.50
C LYS A 117 18.76 -9.58 -10.92
N LYS A 118 17.43 -9.52 -10.98
CA LYS A 118 16.74 -8.26 -11.28
C LYS A 118 16.96 -7.22 -10.18
N LEU A 119 16.96 -7.59 -8.92
CA LEU A 119 17.29 -6.65 -7.84
C LEU A 119 18.70 -6.08 -7.94
N ASP A 120 19.68 -6.89 -8.33
CA ASP A 120 21.04 -6.43 -8.57
C ASP A 120 21.09 -5.44 -9.76
N GLU A 121 20.39 -5.73 -10.86
CA GLU A 121 20.26 -4.87 -12.03
C GLU A 121 19.65 -3.51 -11.65
N GLU A 122 18.46 -3.50 -11.03
CA GLU A 122 17.76 -2.27 -10.63
C GLU A 122 18.54 -1.44 -9.60
N THR A 123 19.26 -2.10 -8.69
CA THR A 123 20.14 -1.40 -7.75
C THR A 123 21.28 -0.69 -8.48
N ALA A 124 21.87 -1.33 -9.48
CA ALA A 124 22.91 -0.72 -10.29
C ALA A 124 22.39 0.46 -11.13
N GLU A 125 21.18 0.36 -11.65
CA GLU A 125 20.51 1.42 -12.42
C GLU A 125 20.18 2.63 -11.54
N VAL A 126 19.71 2.44 -10.31
CA VAL A 126 19.56 3.53 -9.32
C VAL A 126 20.89 4.25 -9.06
N VAL A 127 21.97 3.50 -8.88
CA VAL A 127 23.32 4.11 -8.70
C VAL A 127 23.74 4.89 -9.93
N ALA A 128 23.57 4.34 -11.14
CA ALA A 128 23.93 5.00 -12.38
C ALA A 128 23.11 6.28 -12.61
N ALA A 129 21.80 6.24 -12.39
CA ALA A 129 20.91 7.41 -12.48
C ALA A 129 21.31 8.50 -11.47
N THR A 130 21.68 8.09 -10.24
CA THR A 130 22.16 9.03 -9.20
C THR A 130 23.45 9.73 -9.61
N VAL A 131 24.38 9.01 -10.24
CA VAL A 131 25.64 9.60 -10.74
C VAL A 131 25.38 10.61 -11.86
N LYS A 132 24.39 10.36 -12.72
CA LYS A 132 23.98 11.33 -13.77
C LYS A 132 23.32 12.58 -13.18
N GLY A 133 22.62 12.44 -12.03
CA GLY A 133 21.98 13.56 -11.33
C GLY A 133 20.60 13.97 -11.87
N GLU A 134 19.98 13.15 -12.73
CA GLU A 134 18.66 13.42 -13.31
C GLU A 134 17.54 12.87 -12.41
N ALA A 135 16.81 13.77 -11.73
CA ALA A 135 15.79 13.40 -10.74
C ALA A 135 14.69 12.50 -11.32
N SER A 136 14.31 12.67 -12.57
CA SER A 136 13.31 11.83 -13.25
C SER A 136 13.81 10.40 -13.43
N GLU A 137 15.07 10.21 -13.88
CA GLU A 137 15.68 8.88 -14.02
C GLU A 137 15.79 8.20 -12.64
N ILE A 138 16.28 8.91 -11.62
CA ILE A 138 16.37 8.37 -10.25
C ILE A 138 14.99 7.89 -9.77
N THR A 139 13.94 8.67 -10.03
CA THR A 139 12.57 8.31 -9.62
C THR A 139 12.09 7.04 -10.30
N THR A 140 12.37 6.89 -11.60
CA THR A 140 12.02 5.69 -12.39
C THR A 140 12.71 4.46 -11.83
N GLU A 141 14.05 4.51 -11.70
CA GLU A 141 14.82 3.36 -11.25
C GLU A 141 14.51 2.95 -9.80
N VAL A 142 14.22 3.92 -8.93
CA VAL A 142 13.75 3.63 -7.56
C VAL A 142 12.38 2.95 -7.58
N ALA A 143 11.47 3.33 -8.48
CA ALA A 143 10.17 2.69 -8.60
C ALA A 143 10.31 1.23 -9.09
N ASP A 144 11.22 0.96 -10.04
CA ASP A 144 11.50 -0.38 -10.55
C ASP A 144 12.16 -1.26 -9.46
N LEU A 145 13.08 -0.70 -8.69
CA LEU A 145 13.65 -1.39 -7.53
C LEU A 145 12.58 -1.75 -6.49
N TRP A 146 11.66 -0.82 -6.18
CA TRP A 146 10.56 -1.10 -5.25
C TRP A 146 9.62 -2.18 -5.78
N PHE A 147 9.31 -2.16 -7.07
CA PHE A 147 8.51 -3.22 -7.70
C PHE A 147 9.17 -4.59 -7.53
N HIS A 148 10.45 -4.72 -7.84
CA HIS A 148 11.16 -6.00 -7.73
C HIS A 148 11.35 -6.46 -6.28
N LEU A 149 11.47 -5.51 -5.31
CA LEU A 149 11.41 -5.83 -3.88
C LEU A 149 10.05 -6.43 -3.48
N LEU A 150 8.95 -5.86 -3.98
CA LEU A 150 7.62 -6.42 -3.72
C LEU A 150 7.43 -7.79 -4.37
N VAL A 151 8.00 -8.03 -5.56
CA VAL A 151 8.00 -9.37 -6.19
C VAL A 151 8.78 -10.37 -5.34
N LEU A 152 9.94 -9.99 -4.80
CA LEU A 152 10.70 -10.83 -3.87
C LEU A 152 9.87 -11.16 -2.63
N LEU A 153 9.28 -10.16 -1.98
CA LEU A 153 8.43 -10.38 -0.80
C LEU A 153 7.25 -11.32 -1.12
N GLY A 154 6.58 -11.10 -2.25
CA GLY A 154 5.50 -11.97 -2.71
C GLY A 154 5.96 -13.39 -2.98
N SER A 155 7.13 -13.61 -3.57
CA SER A 155 7.69 -14.94 -3.82
C SER A 155 7.99 -15.70 -2.53
N GLU A 156 8.47 -15.00 -1.49
CA GLU A 156 8.78 -15.56 -0.17
C GLU A 156 7.56 -15.62 0.77
N GLY A 157 6.38 -15.17 0.34
CA GLY A 157 5.17 -15.13 1.16
C GLY A 157 5.20 -14.11 2.30
N ILE A 158 6.06 -13.10 2.19
CA ILE A 158 6.21 -12.03 3.18
C ILE A 158 5.32 -10.86 2.79
N HIS A 159 4.47 -10.42 3.71
CA HIS A 159 3.63 -9.24 3.47
C HIS A 159 4.44 -7.94 3.69
N PRO A 160 4.27 -6.88 2.86
CA PRO A 160 5.01 -5.62 3.00
C PRO A 160 4.88 -4.96 4.37
N GLU A 161 3.73 -5.12 5.06
CA GLU A 161 3.57 -4.63 6.43
C GLU A 161 4.63 -5.13 7.39
N ALA A 162 5.20 -6.31 7.17
CA ALA A 162 6.30 -6.81 8.02
C ALA A 162 7.55 -5.92 7.89
N VAL A 163 7.82 -5.41 6.67
CA VAL A 163 8.93 -4.48 6.42
C VAL A 163 8.63 -3.12 7.05
N PHE A 164 7.41 -2.62 6.90
CA PHE A 164 7.00 -1.34 7.50
C PHE A 164 7.05 -1.39 9.02
N SER A 165 6.55 -2.46 9.64
CA SER A 165 6.65 -2.66 11.09
C SER A 165 8.10 -2.69 11.58
N GLU A 166 9.00 -3.30 10.81
CA GLU A 166 10.43 -3.29 11.14
C GLU A 166 11.06 -1.89 11.00
N LEU A 167 10.64 -1.11 10.00
CA LEU A 167 11.05 0.29 9.88
C LEU A 167 10.50 1.13 11.03
N GLU A 168 9.23 0.96 11.39
CA GLU A 168 8.61 1.64 12.54
C GLU A 168 9.35 1.30 13.85
N ARG A 169 9.69 0.03 14.08
CA ARG A 169 10.47 -0.41 15.23
C ARG A 169 11.83 0.31 15.34
N ARG A 170 12.39 0.76 14.22
CA ARG A 170 13.65 1.51 14.17
C ARG A 170 13.47 3.01 14.32
N PHE A 171 12.25 3.53 14.24
CA PHE A 171 11.97 4.95 14.40
C PHE A 171 12.49 5.46 15.76
N GLY A 172 13.17 6.61 15.74
CA GLY A 172 13.73 7.22 16.93
C GLY A 172 15.01 6.57 17.47
N LYS A 173 15.49 5.47 16.87
CA LYS A 173 16.79 4.89 17.21
C LYS A 173 17.89 5.46 16.33
N SER A 174 18.97 5.95 16.93
CA SER A 174 20.16 6.33 16.17
C SER A 174 20.75 5.09 15.47
N GLY A 175 21.02 5.16 14.16
CA GLY A 175 21.61 4.06 13.41
C GLY A 175 22.96 3.56 13.95
N ILE A 176 23.71 4.44 14.66
CA ILE A 176 24.94 4.08 15.35
C ILE A 176 24.64 3.21 16.58
N ARG A 177 23.56 3.52 17.33
CA ARG A 177 23.13 2.73 18.47
C ARG A 177 22.63 1.34 18.03
N GLU A 178 21.87 1.28 16.97
CA GLU A 178 21.38 0.02 16.42
C GLU A 178 22.51 -0.90 15.94
N LYS A 179 23.53 -0.35 15.27
CA LYS A 179 24.74 -1.11 14.87
C LYS A 179 25.47 -1.68 16.08
N ARG A 180 25.58 -0.93 17.19
CA ARG A 180 26.20 -1.41 18.42
C ARG A 180 25.40 -2.52 19.10
N GLU A 181 24.07 -2.40 19.12
CA GLU A 181 23.17 -3.42 19.69
C GLU A 181 23.22 -4.73 18.88
N ARG A 182 23.37 -4.67 17.55
CA ARG A 182 23.55 -5.87 16.69
C ARG A 182 24.93 -6.52 16.82
N ALA A 183 25.96 -5.77 17.15
CA ALA A 183 27.32 -6.29 17.34
C ALA A 183 27.53 -6.91 18.73
N ASN A 184 26.58 -6.75 19.67
CA ASN A 184 26.60 -7.31 21.00
C ASN A 184 25.23 -7.94 21.33
N PRO A 185 24.93 -9.14 20.75
CA PRO A 185 23.66 -9.83 20.98
C PRO A 185 23.51 -10.36 22.41
#